data_ce784d9e0fcc10359f7469f112497fe9
#
_entry.id   ce784d9e0fcc10359f7469f112497fe9
#
_cell.length_a   1.000
_cell.length_b   1.000
_cell.length_c   1.000
_cell.angle_alpha   90.00
_cell.angle_beta   90.00
_cell.angle_gamma   90.00
#
_symmetry.space_group_name_H-M   'P 1'
#
loop_
_entity.id
_entity.type
_entity.pdbx_description
1 polymer ?
#
loop_
_entity_poly.entity_id
_entity_poly.type
_entity_poly.pdbx_seq_one_letter_code
_entity_poly.pdbx_strand_id
1 'polypeptide(L)'
;MECWIDPDSALRDCWVDSEPEPYIPAIKQIGTKLQGQYETTISMRVRYRLLPDPTNGELEKFCKAQRRIAKTERVLFHYNGHGVPKATINGEIWSFNRSWTQYIPIPMEKLMDWLGSPCIYVWECSAAGNLVEAFKTLAKARDQSANTENRESPPGSAFRSSFHFAACQANEDLPVNPDLPADLFTSCLTSPIETALHIYALQNPLLFQFTAEQARKLPGKQSDRMTPKGYLHWVFMSVTDAIAWSVLPLPVFRKLFRADIVVAGLFRGFFLADRLMRLYNCHPISVPELPTTHNHPMWDAWDLAIDQSLSHLPKLLEEQAKKKDRDEGPHEDAEITDEGAGKHSDPQTKARPEEPLLPVSVPNYSTFFEEQLTAFEIWLDTSALTREAPLQLPIVLQVFRTPPY
;
A
#
# COMPACT_ATOMS: atom_id res chain seq x y z
N MET A 1 29.68 6.35 -15.48
CA MET A 1 29.35 7.16 -14.30
C MET A 1 29.02 6.15 -13.22
N GLU A 2 29.96 5.88 -12.32
CA GLU A 2 29.69 5.03 -11.17
C GLU A 2 28.65 5.77 -10.34
N CYS A 3 27.49 5.17 -10.18
CA CYS A 3 26.48 5.65 -9.25
C CYS A 3 27.10 5.45 -7.85
N TRP A 4 27.53 6.51 -7.21
CA TRP A 4 27.94 6.47 -5.82
C TRP A 4 26.67 6.13 -5.01
N ILE A 5 26.56 4.89 -4.62
CA ILE A 5 25.56 4.48 -3.64
C ILE A 5 26.14 4.89 -2.30
N ASP A 6 25.51 5.84 -1.65
CA ASP A 6 25.82 6.19 -0.27
C ASP A 6 25.69 4.89 0.57
N PRO A 7 26.71 4.49 1.35
CA PRO A 7 26.65 3.27 2.15
C PRO A 7 25.48 3.28 3.15
N ASP A 8 24.92 4.44 3.46
CA ASP A 8 23.73 4.59 4.31
C ASP A 8 22.41 4.60 3.51
N SER A 9 22.47 4.38 2.19
CA SER A 9 21.27 4.35 1.34
C SER A 9 20.43 3.11 1.57
N ALA A 10 19.11 3.26 1.43
CA ALA A 10 18.21 2.14 1.44
C ALA A 10 18.48 1.20 0.25
N LEU A 11 18.65 -0.08 0.54
CA LEU A 11 19.03 -1.11 -0.45
C LEU A 11 17.83 -1.70 -1.20
N ARG A 12 16.61 -1.37 -0.77
CA ARG A 12 15.38 -2.00 -1.28
C ARG A 12 14.40 -0.99 -1.80
N ASP A 13 13.82 -1.31 -2.95
CA ASP A 13 12.72 -0.58 -3.55
C ASP A 13 11.60 -1.57 -3.87
N CYS A 14 10.38 -1.28 -3.47
CA CYS A 14 9.25 -2.23 -3.55
C CYS A 14 9.58 -3.61 -2.95
N TRP A 15 10.39 -3.65 -1.88
CA TRP A 15 10.90 -4.87 -1.23
C TRP A 15 11.76 -5.76 -2.16
N VAL A 16 12.33 -5.20 -3.19
CA VAL A 16 13.30 -5.88 -4.07
C VAL A 16 14.71 -5.42 -3.71
N ASP A 17 15.63 -6.38 -3.53
CA ASP A 17 17.05 -6.08 -3.40
C ASP A 17 17.62 -5.78 -4.79
N SER A 18 18.06 -4.56 -4.99
CA SER A 18 18.60 -4.10 -6.29
C SER A 18 20.09 -4.35 -6.47
N GLU A 19 20.83 -4.61 -5.39
CA GLU A 19 22.28 -4.75 -5.41
C GLU A 19 22.86 -5.84 -6.35
N PRO A 20 22.29 -7.05 -6.42
CA PRO A 20 22.91 -8.10 -7.22
C PRO A 20 22.60 -8.02 -8.71
N GLU A 21 21.71 -7.12 -9.14
CA GLU A 21 21.23 -7.12 -10.52
C GLU A 21 21.67 -5.88 -11.33
N PRO A 22 21.92 -6.04 -12.65
CA PRO A 22 22.14 -4.91 -13.53
C PRO A 22 20.93 -3.95 -13.53
N TYR A 23 21.18 -2.65 -13.73
CA TYR A 23 20.20 -1.56 -13.64
C TYR A 23 18.86 -1.81 -14.40
N ILE A 24 18.93 -2.28 -15.66
CA ILE A 24 17.70 -2.48 -16.48
C ILE A 24 16.81 -3.61 -15.94
N PRO A 25 17.34 -4.82 -15.61
CA PRO A 25 16.56 -5.86 -14.95
C PRO A 25 15.99 -5.41 -13.60
N ALA A 26 16.78 -4.72 -12.77
CA ALA A 26 16.35 -4.25 -11.45
C ALA A 26 15.13 -3.30 -11.56
N ILE A 27 15.18 -2.27 -12.39
CA ILE A 27 14.07 -1.34 -12.60
C ILE A 27 12.80 -2.06 -13.09
N LYS A 28 12.96 -3.02 -14.01
CA LYS A 28 11.82 -3.80 -14.50
C LYS A 28 11.23 -4.66 -13.39
N GLN A 29 12.05 -5.25 -12.56
CA GLN A 29 11.61 -6.07 -11.42
C GLN A 29 10.87 -5.23 -10.38
N ILE A 30 11.44 -4.08 -10.00
CA ILE A 30 10.81 -3.10 -9.11
C ILE A 30 9.44 -2.68 -9.65
N GLY A 31 9.36 -2.27 -10.91
CA GLY A 31 8.11 -1.85 -11.52
C GLY A 31 7.07 -2.97 -11.59
N THR A 32 7.47 -4.21 -11.88
CA THR A 32 6.56 -5.38 -11.86
C THR A 32 6.08 -5.66 -10.43
N LYS A 33 6.95 -5.52 -9.44
CA LYS A 33 6.60 -5.72 -8.04
C LYS A 33 5.63 -4.65 -7.55
N LEU A 34 5.88 -3.38 -7.88
CA LEU A 34 4.98 -2.27 -7.58
C LEU A 34 3.59 -2.47 -8.19
N GLN A 35 3.53 -2.90 -9.45
CA GLN A 35 2.26 -3.26 -10.10
C GLN A 35 1.54 -4.35 -9.31
N GLY A 36 2.22 -5.44 -8.94
CA GLY A 36 1.66 -6.53 -8.15
C GLY A 36 1.15 -6.09 -6.77
N GLN A 37 1.83 -5.14 -6.12
CA GLN A 37 1.37 -4.54 -4.86
C GLN A 37 0.06 -3.77 -5.06
N TYR A 38 -0.04 -2.94 -6.10
CA TYR A 38 -1.28 -2.25 -6.43
C TYR A 38 -2.42 -3.22 -6.77
N GLU A 39 -2.15 -4.27 -7.55
CA GLU A 39 -3.13 -5.31 -7.89
C GLU A 39 -3.69 -6.02 -6.66
N THR A 40 -2.83 -6.30 -5.67
CA THR A 40 -3.22 -6.94 -4.42
C THR A 40 -4.06 -6.01 -3.54
N THR A 41 -3.67 -4.75 -3.45
CA THR A 41 -4.32 -3.77 -2.55
C THR A 41 -5.64 -3.27 -3.10
N ILE A 42 -5.73 -3.04 -4.41
CA ILE A 42 -6.91 -2.43 -5.03
C ILE A 42 -7.98 -3.47 -5.39
N SER A 43 -7.63 -4.75 -5.56
CA SER A 43 -8.54 -5.87 -5.87
C SER A 43 -9.50 -5.62 -7.05
N MET A 44 -9.24 -4.64 -7.91
CA MET A 44 -10.08 -4.25 -9.03
C MET A 44 -9.37 -4.47 -10.36
N ARG A 45 -10.14 -4.61 -11.42
CA ARG A 45 -9.61 -4.68 -12.79
C ARG A 45 -9.15 -3.29 -13.24
N VAL A 46 -7.93 -2.92 -12.85
CA VAL A 46 -7.27 -1.69 -13.27
C VAL A 46 -6.30 -2.01 -14.41
N ARG A 47 -6.15 -1.09 -15.34
CA ARG A 47 -5.16 -1.21 -16.41
C ARG A 47 -3.87 -0.57 -15.97
N TYR A 48 -2.88 -1.39 -15.71
CA TYR A 48 -1.55 -0.93 -15.32
C TYR A 48 -0.67 -0.71 -16.56
N ARG A 49 0.19 0.28 -16.47
CA ARG A 49 1.21 0.58 -17.46
C ARG A 49 2.46 1.06 -16.75
N LEU A 50 3.55 0.37 -16.98
CA LEU A 50 4.87 0.71 -16.47
C LEU A 50 5.65 1.48 -17.54
N LEU A 51 6.30 2.55 -17.14
CA LEU A 51 7.18 3.37 -17.97
C LEU A 51 8.50 3.62 -17.23
N PRO A 52 9.48 2.71 -17.35
CA PRO A 52 10.75 2.85 -16.64
C PRO A 52 11.59 3.92 -17.31
N ASP A 53 12.10 4.85 -16.52
CA ASP A 53 13.06 5.90 -16.87
C ASP A 53 12.77 6.58 -18.22
N PRO A 54 11.60 7.23 -18.36
CA PRO A 54 11.17 7.78 -19.64
C PRO A 54 11.86 9.09 -19.98
N THR A 55 12.07 9.30 -21.27
CA THR A 55 12.35 10.63 -21.80
C THR A 55 11.10 11.53 -21.73
N ASN A 56 11.29 12.86 -21.78
CA ASN A 56 10.19 13.82 -21.76
C ASN A 56 9.14 13.52 -22.87
N GLY A 57 9.58 13.26 -24.10
CA GLY A 57 8.68 12.96 -25.21
C GLY A 57 7.95 11.61 -25.06
N GLU A 58 8.57 10.60 -24.48
CA GLU A 58 7.94 9.32 -24.16
C GLU A 58 6.87 9.51 -23.08
N LEU A 59 7.18 10.25 -22.01
CA LEU A 59 6.26 10.53 -20.92
C LEU A 59 5.03 11.32 -21.43
N GLU A 60 5.24 12.38 -22.24
CA GLU A 60 4.15 13.14 -22.83
C GLU A 60 3.22 12.28 -23.65
N LYS A 61 3.76 11.52 -24.61
CA LYS A 61 2.97 10.61 -25.46
C LYS A 61 2.20 9.59 -24.62
N PHE A 62 2.85 9.05 -23.61
CA PHE A 62 2.27 8.07 -22.71
C PHE A 62 1.10 8.66 -21.92
N CYS A 63 1.28 9.78 -21.23
CA CYS A 63 0.26 10.44 -20.42
C CYS A 63 -0.97 10.82 -21.28
N LYS A 64 -0.75 11.45 -22.44
CA LYS A 64 -1.81 11.80 -23.37
C LYS A 64 -2.56 10.58 -23.90
N ALA A 65 -1.87 9.45 -24.14
CA ALA A 65 -2.49 8.21 -24.56
C ALA A 65 -3.38 7.63 -23.46
N GLN A 66 -2.89 7.59 -22.20
CA GLN A 66 -3.69 7.10 -21.09
C GLN A 66 -4.93 7.97 -20.84
N ARG A 67 -4.84 9.30 -20.92
CA ARG A 67 -6.01 10.19 -20.83
C ARG A 67 -7.03 9.93 -21.95
N ARG A 68 -6.59 9.72 -23.17
CA ARG A 68 -7.50 9.38 -24.28
C ARG A 68 -8.25 8.06 -24.05
N ILE A 69 -7.57 7.06 -23.48
CA ILE A 69 -8.17 5.76 -23.15
C ILE A 69 -9.15 5.90 -21.99
N ALA A 70 -8.75 6.62 -20.94
CA ALA A 70 -9.54 6.81 -19.72
C ALA A 70 -10.77 7.72 -19.95
N LYS A 71 -10.73 8.62 -20.94
CA LYS A 71 -11.80 9.60 -21.21
C LYS A 71 -12.15 10.39 -19.94
N THR A 72 -13.29 10.07 -19.34
CA THR A 72 -13.80 10.68 -18.08
C THR A 72 -13.40 9.91 -16.84
N GLU A 73 -12.82 8.71 -17.00
CA GLU A 73 -12.35 7.89 -15.89
C GLU A 73 -11.11 8.50 -15.23
N ARG A 74 -10.88 8.11 -13.98
CA ARG A 74 -9.75 8.58 -13.20
C ARG A 74 -8.46 7.90 -13.66
N VAL A 75 -7.39 8.69 -13.81
CA VAL A 75 -6.04 8.20 -14.05
C VAL A 75 -5.25 8.33 -12.75
N LEU A 76 -4.58 7.25 -12.32
CA LEU A 76 -3.59 7.30 -11.27
C LEU A 76 -2.21 7.41 -11.91
N PHE A 77 -1.50 8.46 -11.57
CA PHE A 77 -0.11 8.70 -11.96
C PHE A 77 0.78 8.54 -10.74
N HIS A 78 1.65 7.55 -10.76
CA HIS A 78 2.64 7.30 -9.72
C HIS A 78 4.02 7.67 -10.23
N TYR A 79 4.68 8.58 -9.54
CA TYR A 79 6.06 8.97 -9.80
C TYR A 79 6.96 8.44 -8.69
N ASN A 80 7.77 7.43 -9.03
CA ASN A 80 8.79 6.90 -8.15
C ASN A 80 10.11 7.58 -8.49
N GLY A 81 10.47 8.60 -7.72
CA GLY A 81 11.58 9.51 -7.98
C GLY A 81 12.58 9.61 -6.82
N HIS A 82 12.67 8.60 -5.95
CA HIS A 82 13.62 8.63 -4.85
C HIS A 82 15.08 8.58 -5.31
N GLY A 83 15.37 7.93 -6.44
CA GLY A 83 16.71 7.82 -7.03
C GLY A 83 17.11 8.96 -7.96
N VAL A 84 16.32 10.03 -8.10
CA VAL A 84 16.59 11.19 -8.95
C VAL A 84 16.70 12.46 -8.10
N PRO A 85 17.16 13.60 -8.67
CA PRO A 85 17.20 14.84 -7.92
C PRO A 85 15.83 15.22 -7.35
N LYS A 86 15.81 15.90 -6.20
CA LYS A 86 14.58 16.32 -5.56
C LYS A 86 13.74 17.26 -6.43
N ALA A 87 12.43 17.27 -6.19
CA ALA A 87 11.50 18.17 -6.89
C ALA A 87 11.93 19.63 -6.69
N THR A 88 11.93 20.40 -7.77
CA THR A 88 12.37 21.81 -7.71
C THR A 88 11.34 22.68 -6.99
N ILE A 89 11.77 23.83 -6.49
CA ILE A 89 10.88 24.81 -5.85
C ILE A 89 9.78 25.29 -6.79
N ASN A 90 9.98 25.20 -8.11
CA ASN A 90 8.97 25.55 -9.11
C ASN A 90 7.95 24.42 -9.36
N GLY A 91 8.06 23.30 -8.67
CA GLY A 91 7.17 22.15 -8.84
C GLY A 91 7.44 21.38 -10.11
N GLU A 92 8.67 20.95 -10.31
CA GLU A 92 9.09 20.16 -11.47
C GLU A 92 9.57 18.79 -11.03
N ILE A 93 9.17 17.76 -11.80
CA ILE A 93 9.74 16.41 -11.72
C ILE A 93 10.85 16.23 -12.75
N TRP A 94 11.56 15.14 -12.67
CA TRP A 94 12.68 14.87 -13.54
C TRP A 94 12.40 13.72 -14.51
N SER A 95 12.83 13.89 -15.77
CA SER A 95 12.88 12.83 -16.76
C SER A 95 14.31 12.70 -17.30
N PHE A 96 14.69 11.48 -17.64
CA PHE A 96 16.04 11.22 -18.14
C PHE A 96 16.17 11.49 -19.64
N ASN A 97 17.19 12.22 -20.04
CA ASN A 97 17.53 12.42 -21.44
C ASN A 97 18.67 11.49 -21.84
N ARG A 98 18.35 10.45 -22.59
CA ARG A 98 19.35 9.45 -23.03
C ARG A 98 20.43 10.02 -23.95
N SER A 99 20.10 11.05 -24.73
CA SER A 99 21.05 11.65 -25.68
C SER A 99 22.14 12.44 -25.00
N TRP A 100 21.86 13.05 -23.85
CA TRP A 100 22.76 13.91 -23.09
C TRP A 100 23.14 13.36 -21.72
N THR A 101 22.64 12.16 -21.37
CA THR A 101 22.85 11.53 -20.05
C THR A 101 22.63 12.48 -18.87
N GLN A 102 21.55 13.25 -18.92
CA GLN A 102 21.21 14.21 -17.88
C GLN A 102 19.70 14.22 -17.64
N TYR A 103 19.31 14.69 -16.46
CA TYR A 103 17.91 14.90 -16.11
C TYR A 103 17.38 16.23 -16.63
N ILE A 104 16.15 16.22 -17.13
CA ILE A 104 15.44 17.41 -17.62
C ILE A 104 14.22 17.63 -16.76
N PRO A 105 14.00 18.87 -16.26
CA PRO A 105 12.84 19.18 -15.45
C PRO A 105 11.55 19.21 -16.29
N ILE A 106 10.47 18.68 -15.74
CA ILE A 106 9.13 18.72 -16.30
C ILE A 106 8.23 19.45 -15.31
N PRO A 107 7.70 20.62 -15.66
CA PRO A 107 6.83 21.40 -14.78
C PRO A 107 5.46 20.74 -14.61
N MET A 108 4.86 20.94 -13.42
CA MET A 108 3.54 20.44 -13.04
C MET A 108 2.46 20.86 -14.05
N GLU A 109 2.57 22.03 -14.64
CA GLU A 109 1.63 22.52 -15.65
C GLU A 109 1.50 21.59 -16.84
N LYS A 110 2.64 21.11 -17.39
CA LYS A 110 2.66 20.17 -18.51
C LYS A 110 2.04 18.83 -18.10
N LEU A 111 2.32 18.34 -16.91
CA LEU A 111 1.73 17.10 -16.41
C LEU A 111 0.20 17.22 -16.28
N MET A 112 -0.29 18.35 -15.77
CA MET A 112 -1.72 18.61 -15.69
C MET A 112 -2.38 18.64 -17.07
N ASP A 113 -1.71 19.22 -18.08
CA ASP A 113 -2.19 19.26 -19.46
C ASP A 113 -2.22 17.88 -20.12
N TRP A 114 -1.21 17.05 -19.86
CA TRP A 114 -1.11 15.71 -20.45
C TRP A 114 -2.06 14.71 -19.81
N LEU A 115 -2.20 14.77 -18.49
CA LEU A 115 -3.02 13.83 -17.71
C LEU A 115 -4.48 14.26 -17.61
N GLY A 116 -4.75 15.56 -17.68
CA GLY A 116 -6.10 16.11 -17.53
C GLY A 116 -6.72 15.79 -16.18
N SER A 117 -8.06 15.81 -16.13
CA SER A 117 -8.84 15.56 -14.92
C SER A 117 -9.99 14.60 -15.23
N PRO A 118 -10.39 13.73 -14.26
CA PRO A 118 -9.89 13.55 -12.90
C PRO A 118 -8.59 12.72 -12.83
N CYS A 119 -7.72 13.05 -11.88
CA CYS A 119 -6.43 12.36 -11.70
C CYS A 119 -6.10 12.13 -10.23
N ILE A 120 -5.34 11.06 -9.94
CA ILE A 120 -4.68 10.81 -8.66
C ILE A 120 -3.18 10.87 -8.92
N TYR A 121 -2.47 11.63 -8.10
CA TYR A 121 -1.03 11.73 -8.16
C TYR A 121 -0.41 11.15 -6.90
N VAL A 122 0.58 10.28 -7.06
CA VAL A 122 1.41 9.75 -5.98
C VAL A 122 2.86 10.17 -6.24
N TRP A 123 3.45 10.86 -5.28
CA TRP A 123 4.76 11.47 -5.38
C TRP A 123 5.72 10.84 -4.36
N GLU A 124 6.52 9.88 -4.81
CA GLU A 124 7.60 9.27 -4.04
C GLU A 124 8.92 9.95 -4.43
N CYS A 125 9.16 11.14 -3.91
CA CYS A 125 10.41 11.87 -4.14
C CYS A 125 10.65 12.89 -3.01
N SER A 126 11.91 13.27 -2.82
CA SER A 126 12.29 14.35 -1.91
C SER A 126 11.70 15.69 -2.37
N ALA A 127 11.35 16.56 -1.43
CA ALA A 127 10.70 17.84 -1.67
C ALA A 127 9.36 17.75 -2.44
N ALA A 128 8.64 16.63 -2.31
CA ALA A 128 7.39 16.36 -3.02
C ALA A 128 6.30 17.44 -2.77
N GLY A 129 6.36 18.11 -1.63
CA GLY A 129 5.49 19.24 -1.31
C GLY A 129 5.52 20.37 -2.32
N ASN A 130 6.66 20.60 -2.99
CA ASN A 130 6.76 21.60 -4.05
C ASN A 130 5.79 21.32 -5.22
N LEU A 131 5.62 20.03 -5.57
CA LEU A 131 4.69 19.60 -6.63
C LEU A 131 3.23 19.88 -6.23
N VAL A 132 2.91 19.65 -4.97
CA VAL A 132 1.55 19.91 -4.43
C VAL A 132 1.24 21.40 -4.41
N GLU A 133 2.18 22.24 -3.99
CA GLU A 133 1.98 23.69 -3.97
C GLU A 133 1.89 24.29 -5.39
N ALA A 134 2.72 23.81 -6.32
CA ALA A 134 2.61 24.19 -7.73
C ALA A 134 1.24 23.81 -8.30
N PHE A 135 0.77 22.58 -8.02
CA PHE A 135 -0.57 22.15 -8.44
C PHE A 135 -1.67 23.04 -7.86
N LYS A 136 -1.66 23.33 -6.56
CA LYS A 136 -2.65 24.18 -5.90
C LYS A 136 -2.71 25.56 -6.55
N THR A 137 -1.56 26.13 -6.86
CA THR A 137 -1.45 27.46 -7.50
C THR A 137 -2.01 27.44 -8.92
N LEU A 138 -1.61 26.47 -9.74
CA LEU A 138 -2.08 26.32 -11.11
C LEU A 138 -3.58 26.00 -11.17
N ALA A 139 -4.08 25.14 -10.30
CA ALA A 139 -5.50 24.80 -10.25
C ALA A 139 -6.36 26.02 -9.90
N LYS A 140 -5.94 26.83 -8.92
CA LYS A 140 -6.62 28.08 -8.57
C LYS A 140 -6.64 29.08 -9.74
N ALA A 141 -5.52 29.23 -10.45
CA ALA A 141 -5.42 30.12 -11.59
C ALA A 141 -6.35 29.67 -12.73
N ARG A 142 -6.40 28.38 -13.03
CA ARG A 142 -7.30 27.80 -14.06
C ARG A 142 -8.78 27.97 -13.70
N ASP A 143 -9.14 27.75 -12.44
CA ASP A 143 -10.51 27.94 -11.97
C ASP A 143 -10.95 29.42 -12.05
N GLN A 144 -10.05 30.35 -11.78
CA GLN A 144 -10.30 31.80 -11.93
C GLN A 144 -10.50 32.18 -13.40
N SER A 145 -9.65 31.67 -14.29
CA SER A 145 -9.76 31.95 -15.75
C SER A 145 -11.05 31.39 -16.34
N ALA A 146 -11.47 30.18 -15.93
CA ALA A 146 -12.71 29.56 -16.37
C ALA A 146 -13.95 30.38 -15.96
N ASN A 147 -13.94 30.96 -14.77
CA ASN A 147 -15.04 31.84 -14.29
C ASN A 147 -15.14 33.13 -15.09
N THR A 148 -14.01 33.67 -15.58
CA THR A 148 -13.98 34.92 -16.36
C THR A 148 -14.49 34.70 -17.80
N GLU A 149 -14.29 33.52 -18.36
CA GLU A 149 -14.66 33.21 -19.75
C GLU A 149 -16.05 32.60 -19.91
N ASN A 150 -16.92 32.62 -18.89
CA ASN A 150 -18.28 32.03 -18.93
C ASN A 150 -18.31 30.55 -19.46
N ARG A 151 -17.23 29.78 -19.27
CA ARG A 151 -17.22 28.37 -19.65
C ARG A 151 -18.04 27.56 -18.65
N GLU A 152 -18.84 26.64 -19.17
CA GLU A 152 -19.78 25.76 -18.40
C GLU A 152 -19.13 24.80 -17.37
N SER A 153 -17.84 24.90 -17.14
CA SER A 153 -17.16 24.06 -16.13
C SER A 153 -17.41 24.65 -14.74
N PRO A 154 -17.97 23.89 -13.80
CA PRO A 154 -18.20 24.39 -12.45
C PRO A 154 -16.87 24.83 -11.81
N PRO A 155 -16.84 25.99 -11.13
CA PRO A 155 -15.63 26.51 -10.50
C PRO A 155 -15.06 25.49 -9.50
N GLY A 156 -13.72 25.31 -9.51
CA GLY A 156 -13.03 24.36 -8.67
C GLY A 156 -13.05 22.90 -9.16
N SER A 157 -13.44 22.63 -10.43
CA SER A 157 -13.59 21.27 -10.93
C SER A 157 -12.27 20.51 -11.00
N ALA A 158 -11.19 21.12 -11.47
CA ALA A 158 -9.88 20.48 -11.58
C ALA A 158 -9.30 20.16 -10.19
N PHE A 159 -9.36 21.10 -9.26
CA PHE A 159 -8.89 20.91 -7.88
C PHE A 159 -9.73 19.87 -7.11
N ARG A 160 -11.07 19.93 -7.24
CA ARG A 160 -11.98 19.02 -6.53
C ARG A 160 -11.99 17.58 -7.03
N SER A 161 -11.58 17.35 -8.27
CA SER A 161 -11.58 16.03 -8.90
C SER A 161 -10.24 15.33 -8.85
N SER A 162 -9.17 16.03 -8.49
CA SER A 162 -7.83 15.47 -8.37
C SER A 162 -7.44 15.23 -6.91
N PHE A 163 -6.66 14.16 -6.70
CA PHE A 163 -6.09 13.81 -5.40
C PHE A 163 -4.57 13.78 -5.51
N HIS A 164 -3.88 14.24 -4.47
CA HIS A 164 -2.44 14.13 -4.37
C HIS A 164 -2.05 13.45 -3.07
N PHE A 165 -1.05 12.60 -3.18
CA PHE A 165 -0.37 11.94 -2.08
C PHE A 165 1.13 12.18 -2.27
N ALA A 166 1.74 12.93 -1.38
CA ALA A 166 3.14 13.30 -1.44
C ALA A 166 3.89 12.80 -0.21
N ALA A 167 5.04 12.22 -0.44
CA ALA A 167 5.82 11.54 0.60
C ALA A 167 6.35 12.49 1.67
N CYS A 168 6.59 13.76 1.33
CA CYS A 168 7.18 14.74 2.25
C CYS A 168 6.76 16.18 1.93
N GLN A 169 7.07 17.10 2.84
CA GLN A 169 6.91 18.52 2.64
C GLN A 169 7.94 19.11 1.67
N ALA A 170 7.78 20.39 1.32
CA ALA A 170 8.60 21.10 0.34
C ALA A 170 10.10 21.14 0.68
N ASN A 171 10.44 21.18 1.97
CA ASN A 171 11.82 21.30 2.44
C ASN A 171 12.38 20.02 3.04
N GLU A 172 11.73 18.89 2.80
CA GLU A 172 12.11 17.62 3.38
C GLU A 172 12.68 16.67 2.31
N ASP A 173 13.64 15.87 2.74
CA ASP A 173 14.17 14.75 1.98
C ASP A 173 13.54 13.44 2.47
N LEU A 174 13.51 12.43 1.59
CA LEU A 174 13.05 11.10 1.97
C LEU A 174 13.98 10.48 3.00
N PRO A 175 13.49 9.61 3.88
CA PRO A 175 14.33 8.94 4.86
C PRO A 175 15.41 8.12 4.18
N VAL A 176 16.66 8.27 4.65
CA VAL A 176 17.80 7.46 4.22
C VAL A 176 18.14 6.52 5.37
N ASN A 177 17.81 5.24 5.21
CA ASN A 177 18.09 4.21 6.21
C ASN A 177 18.12 2.84 5.50
N PRO A 178 19.20 2.04 5.64
CA PRO A 178 19.34 0.75 4.98
C PRO A 178 18.31 -0.30 5.45
N ASP A 179 17.75 -0.16 6.64
CA ASP A 179 16.72 -1.06 7.17
C ASP A 179 15.32 -0.77 6.62
N LEU A 180 15.12 0.38 5.98
CA LEU A 180 13.86 0.80 5.39
C LEU A 180 13.84 0.59 3.87
N PRO A 181 12.67 0.40 3.26
CA PRO A 181 12.55 0.52 1.82
C PRO A 181 12.79 1.99 1.39
N ALA A 182 13.47 2.19 0.26
CA ALA A 182 13.70 3.51 -0.31
C ALA A 182 12.38 4.24 -0.64
N ASP A 183 11.37 3.47 -1.02
CA ASP A 183 10.00 3.90 -1.31
C ASP A 183 9.04 3.66 -0.13
N LEU A 184 9.44 4.08 1.07
CA LEU A 184 8.68 3.85 2.29
C LEU A 184 7.25 4.37 2.21
N PHE A 185 7.05 5.55 1.63
CA PHE A 185 5.73 6.14 1.45
C PHE A 185 4.84 5.26 0.57
N THR A 186 5.36 4.85 -0.58
CA THR A 186 4.68 3.93 -1.50
C THR A 186 4.38 2.60 -0.82
N SER A 187 5.33 2.06 -0.06
CA SER A 187 5.15 0.82 0.71
C SER A 187 4.00 0.92 1.71
N CYS A 188 3.82 2.08 2.38
CA CYS A 188 2.66 2.32 3.24
C CYS A 188 1.34 2.34 2.44
N LEU A 189 1.33 2.87 1.21
CA LEU A 189 0.13 2.94 0.38
C LEU A 189 -0.25 1.57 -0.22
N THR A 190 0.72 0.75 -0.60
CA THR A 190 0.52 -0.44 -1.42
C THR A 190 0.67 -1.77 -0.66
N SER A 191 1.43 -1.79 0.41
CA SER A 191 1.63 -2.95 1.29
C SER A 191 1.60 -2.59 2.78
N PRO A 192 0.50 -1.96 3.26
CA PRO A 192 0.45 -1.36 4.59
C PRO A 192 0.71 -2.35 5.72
N ILE A 193 0.22 -3.58 5.61
CA ILE A 193 0.40 -4.60 6.66
C ILE A 193 1.86 -5.03 6.77
N GLU A 194 2.48 -5.33 5.64
CA GLU A 194 3.89 -5.75 5.60
C GLU A 194 4.81 -4.64 6.11
N THR A 195 4.54 -3.40 5.71
CA THR A 195 5.28 -2.22 6.14
C THR A 195 5.14 -1.97 7.64
N ALA A 196 3.93 -2.03 8.17
CA ALA A 196 3.68 -1.83 9.59
C ALA A 196 4.36 -2.91 10.45
N LEU A 197 4.26 -4.19 10.05
CA LEU A 197 4.93 -5.30 10.74
C LEU A 197 6.45 -5.13 10.77
N HIS A 198 7.03 -4.76 9.63
CA HIS A 198 8.46 -4.53 9.50
C HIS A 198 8.95 -3.42 10.42
N ILE A 199 8.30 -2.25 10.36
CA ILE A 199 8.69 -1.09 11.17
C ILE A 199 8.45 -1.34 12.65
N TYR A 200 7.34 -2.00 13.02
CA TYR A 200 7.08 -2.34 14.42
C TYR A 200 8.15 -3.26 15.00
N ALA A 201 8.61 -4.27 14.24
CA ALA A 201 9.68 -5.14 14.67
C ALA A 201 11.04 -4.41 14.77
N LEU A 202 11.33 -3.48 13.84
CA LEU A 202 12.54 -2.63 13.92
C LEU A 202 12.54 -1.75 15.18
N GLN A 203 11.39 -1.22 15.57
CA GLN A 203 11.27 -0.36 16.76
C GLN A 203 11.31 -1.14 18.07
N ASN A 204 11.00 -2.44 18.03
CA ASN A 204 10.89 -3.29 19.20
C ASN A 204 11.83 -4.51 19.14
N PRO A 205 13.14 -4.34 18.92
CA PRO A 205 14.07 -5.45 18.66
C PRO A 205 14.25 -6.39 19.86
N LEU A 206 13.94 -5.93 21.06
CA LEU A 206 14.06 -6.71 22.29
C LEU A 206 12.84 -7.58 22.59
N LEU A 207 11.70 -7.32 21.96
CA LEU A 207 10.46 -8.05 22.21
C LEU A 207 10.40 -9.37 21.43
N PHE A 208 11.11 -9.47 20.30
CA PHE A 208 10.97 -10.58 19.38
C PHE A 208 12.29 -11.28 19.10
N GLN A 209 12.23 -12.62 18.95
CA GLN A 209 13.38 -13.47 18.62
C GLN A 209 13.55 -13.66 17.10
N PHE A 210 12.91 -12.84 16.28
CA PHE A 210 12.97 -12.88 14.82
C PHE A 210 13.30 -11.50 14.24
N THR A 211 13.77 -11.49 12.99
CA THR A 211 14.15 -10.27 12.29
C THR A 211 12.92 -9.52 11.75
N ALA A 212 13.05 -8.21 11.49
CA ALA A 212 12.01 -7.43 10.84
C ALA A 212 11.59 -8.02 9.48
N GLU A 213 12.51 -8.63 8.75
CA GLU A 213 12.22 -9.36 7.51
C GLU A 213 11.33 -10.60 7.73
N GLN A 214 11.50 -11.29 8.83
CA GLN A 214 10.62 -12.41 9.19
C GLN A 214 9.24 -11.93 9.62
N ALA A 215 9.18 -10.82 10.37
CA ALA A 215 7.92 -10.19 10.77
C ALA A 215 7.04 -9.84 9.55
N ARG A 216 7.64 -9.30 8.50
CA ARG A 216 6.96 -8.96 7.25
C ARG A 216 6.32 -10.18 6.55
N LYS A 217 6.84 -11.38 6.77
CA LYS A 217 6.38 -12.62 6.13
C LYS A 217 5.25 -13.31 6.89
N LEU A 218 4.44 -12.57 7.66
CA LEU A 218 3.28 -13.13 8.34
C LEU A 218 2.40 -13.94 7.37
N PRO A 219 2.05 -15.20 7.71
CA PRO A 219 1.31 -16.09 6.82
C PRO A 219 -0.11 -15.62 6.53
N GLY A 220 -0.59 -15.96 5.34
CA GLY A 220 -1.98 -15.81 4.96
C GLY A 220 -2.22 -14.90 3.77
N LYS A 221 -3.48 -14.83 3.34
CA LYS A 221 -3.96 -13.98 2.26
C LYS A 221 -4.69 -12.78 2.85
N GLN A 222 -4.41 -11.60 2.35
CA GLN A 222 -5.04 -10.34 2.77
C GLN A 222 -6.58 -10.37 2.62
N SER A 223 -7.11 -11.10 1.65
CA SER A 223 -8.54 -11.25 1.41
C SER A 223 -9.24 -12.26 2.33
N ASP A 224 -8.48 -13.09 3.05
CA ASP A 224 -9.02 -14.15 3.90
C ASP A 224 -8.85 -13.81 5.38
N ARG A 225 -9.95 -13.41 6.01
CA ARG A 225 -9.99 -13.03 7.43
C ARG A 225 -9.57 -14.13 8.39
N MET A 226 -9.67 -15.39 7.97
CA MET A 226 -9.30 -16.54 8.82
C MET A 226 -7.79 -16.72 8.90
N THR A 227 -7.03 -15.98 8.10
CA THR A 227 -5.57 -15.98 8.15
C THR A 227 -5.03 -14.80 8.97
N PRO A 228 -3.89 -14.94 9.65
CA PRO A 228 -3.30 -13.87 10.44
C PRO A 228 -3.12 -12.55 9.67
N LYS A 229 -2.61 -12.65 8.43
CA LYS A 229 -2.43 -11.47 7.56
C LYS A 229 -3.75 -10.83 7.16
N GLY A 230 -4.77 -11.65 6.84
CA GLY A 230 -6.10 -11.15 6.48
C GLY A 230 -6.83 -10.54 7.67
N TYR A 231 -6.66 -11.11 8.86
CA TYR A 231 -7.17 -10.53 10.10
C TYR A 231 -6.58 -9.14 10.36
N LEU A 232 -5.25 -8.99 10.32
CA LEU A 232 -4.61 -7.67 10.46
C LEU A 232 -5.10 -6.67 9.41
N HIS A 233 -5.29 -7.11 8.17
CA HIS A 233 -5.85 -6.23 7.14
C HIS A 233 -7.24 -5.70 7.53
N TRP A 234 -8.09 -6.55 8.10
CA TRP A 234 -9.40 -6.13 8.58
C TRP A 234 -9.34 -5.17 9.75
N VAL A 235 -8.46 -5.42 10.72
CA VAL A 235 -8.23 -4.49 11.84
C VAL A 235 -7.74 -3.16 11.30
N PHE A 236 -6.78 -3.15 10.38
CA PHE A 236 -6.27 -1.94 9.74
C PHE A 236 -7.37 -1.11 9.07
N MET A 237 -8.24 -1.77 8.28
CA MET A 237 -9.37 -1.09 7.64
C MET A 237 -10.32 -0.48 8.67
N SER A 238 -10.61 -1.21 9.75
CA SER A 238 -11.53 -0.76 10.79
C SER A 238 -10.97 0.42 11.58
N VAL A 239 -9.70 0.34 11.98
CA VAL A 239 -9.00 1.40 12.71
C VAL A 239 -8.93 2.68 11.85
N THR A 240 -8.49 2.56 10.61
CA THR A 240 -8.37 3.72 9.71
C THR A 240 -9.73 4.33 9.35
N ASP A 241 -10.79 3.53 9.19
CA ASP A 241 -12.16 4.02 9.00
C ASP A 241 -12.69 4.74 10.25
N ALA A 242 -12.39 4.22 11.44
CA ALA A 242 -12.78 4.87 12.71
C ALA A 242 -12.06 6.20 12.90
N ILE A 243 -10.75 6.26 12.61
CA ILE A 243 -9.98 7.50 12.61
C ILE A 243 -10.60 8.50 11.63
N ALA A 244 -10.81 8.10 10.38
CA ALA A 244 -11.41 8.97 9.37
C ALA A 244 -12.78 9.49 9.77
N TRP A 245 -13.63 8.64 10.34
CA TRP A 245 -14.96 9.02 10.81
C TRP A 245 -14.90 10.06 11.93
N SER A 246 -13.94 9.93 12.85
CA SER A 246 -13.82 10.82 14.00
C SER A 246 -13.28 12.21 13.65
N VAL A 247 -12.36 12.30 12.67
CA VAL A 247 -11.65 13.55 12.37
C VAL A 247 -12.19 14.30 11.15
N LEU A 248 -12.91 13.59 10.23
CA LEU A 248 -13.37 14.21 8.98
C LEU A 248 -14.84 14.64 9.05
N PRO A 249 -15.19 15.80 8.48
CA PRO A 249 -16.58 16.14 8.25
C PRO A 249 -17.26 15.08 7.38
N LEU A 250 -18.52 14.74 7.70
CA LEU A 250 -19.26 13.66 7.04
C LEU A 250 -19.26 13.71 5.49
N PRO A 251 -19.39 14.88 4.82
CA PRO A 251 -19.31 14.94 3.36
C PRO A 251 -17.91 14.55 2.83
N VAL A 252 -16.84 14.94 3.53
CA VAL A 252 -15.46 14.60 3.17
C VAL A 252 -15.22 13.12 3.39
N PHE A 253 -15.63 12.57 4.53
CA PHE A 253 -15.55 11.14 4.80
C PHE A 253 -16.24 10.31 3.71
N ARG A 254 -17.49 10.65 3.37
CA ARG A 254 -18.23 9.95 2.30
C ARG A 254 -17.48 10.03 0.96
N LYS A 255 -16.94 11.19 0.61
CA LYS A 255 -16.20 11.38 -0.65
C LYS A 255 -14.91 10.56 -0.69
N LEU A 256 -14.14 10.52 0.39
CA LEU A 256 -12.81 9.90 0.42
C LEU A 256 -12.85 8.40 0.75
N PHE A 257 -13.78 7.95 1.59
CA PHE A 257 -13.79 6.59 2.13
C PHE A 257 -14.97 5.72 1.66
N ARG A 258 -15.98 6.31 0.98
CA ARG A 258 -17.19 5.57 0.56
C ARG A 258 -17.52 5.68 -0.92
N ALA A 259 -17.01 6.68 -1.63
CA ALA A 259 -17.34 6.90 -3.02
C ALA A 259 -16.48 6.08 -4.00
N ASP A 260 -15.23 5.79 -3.65
CA ASP A 260 -14.26 5.13 -4.53
C ASP A 260 -13.33 4.27 -3.68
N ILE A 261 -13.29 2.97 -3.97
CA ILE A 261 -12.51 1.99 -3.20
C ILE A 261 -10.98 2.21 -3.35
N VAL A 262 -10.53 2.67 -4.52
CA VAL A 262 -9.12 2.96 -4.77
C VAL A 262 -8.68 4.17 -3.95
N VAL A 263 -9.47 5.24 -3.99
CA VAL A 263 -9.23 6.44 -3.20
C VAL A 263 -9.23 6.12 -1.70
N ALA A 264 -10.22 5.35 -1.25
CA ALA A 264 -10.30 4.93 0.15
C ALA A 264 -9.09 4.10 0.60
N GLY A 265 -8.64 3.16 -0.23
CA GLY A 265 -7.43 2.37 0.03
C GLY A 265 -6.19 3.25 0.17
N LEU A 266 -6.01 4.19 -0.74
CA LEU A 266 -4.88 5.12 -0.70
C LEU A 266 -4.92 6.04 0.52
N PHE A 267 -6.09 6.56 0.92
CA PHE A 267 -6.19 7.38 2.14
C PHE A 267 -5.94 6.58 3.42
N ARG A 268 -6.34 5.31 3.48
CA ARG A 268 -5.98 4.43 4.61
C ARG A 268 -4.47 4.23 4.69
N GLY A 269 -3.84 3.91 3.57
CA GLY A 269 -2.38 3.81 3.48
C GLY A 269 -1.68 5.13 3.81
N PHE A 270 -2.25 6.28 3.41
CA PHE A 270 -1.75 7.59 3.74
C PHE A 270 -1.77 7.88 5.26
N PHE A 271 -2.81 7.45 5.98
CA PHE A 271 -2.83 7.57 7.44
C PHE A 271 -1.68 6.81 8.10
N LEU A 272 -1.39 5.62 7.59
CA LEU A 272 -0.24 4.85 8.05
C LEU A 272 1.08 5.55 7.69
N ALA A 273 1.21 6.06 6.46
CA ALA A 273 2.38 6.80 6.02
C ALA A 273 2.62 8.04 6.88
N ASP A 274 1.57 8.85 7.14
CA ASP A 274 1.67 10.02 8.02
C ASP A 274 2.16 9.64 9.42
N ARG A 275 1.75 8.49 9.95
CA ARG A 275 2.22 8.01 11.24
C ARG A 275 3.67 7.51 11.21
N LEU A 276 4.01 6.62 10.27
CA LEU A 276 5.29 5.95 10.26
C LEU A 276 6.44 6.85 9.78
N MET A 277 6.21 7.69 8.77
CA MET A 277 7.27 8.55 8.24
C MET A 277 7.67 9.67 9.19
N ARG A 278 6.74 10.11 10.05
CA ARG A 278 7.08 11.07 11.12
C ARG A 278 8.11 10.55 12.11
N LEU A 279 8.24 9.24 12.29
CA LEU A 279 9.30 8.65 13.10
C LEU A 279 10.70 8.92 12.53
N TYR A 280 10.75 9.24 11.24
CA TYR A 280 11.97 9.56 10.49
C TYR A 280 12.02 11.04 10.08
N ASN A 281 11.29 11.91 10.78
CA ASN A 281 11.22 13.36 10.52
C ASN A 281 10.76 13.72 9.09
N CYS A 282 9.92 12.89 8.51
CA CYS A 282 9.34 13.10 7.19
C CYS A 282 7.82 13.22 7.32
N HIS A 283 7.22 14.26 6.71
CA HIS A 283 5.82 14.61 6.90
C HIS A 283 5.04 14.51 5.58
N PRO A 284 4.35 13.41 5.33
CA PRO A 284 3.50 13.26 4.17
C PRO A 284 2.38 14.30 4.11
N ILE A 285 2.04 14.73 2.91
CA ILE A 285 0.94 15.68 2.67
C ILE A 285 -0.02 15.17 1.60
N SER A 286 -1.27 15.60 1.66
CA SER A 286 -2.29 15.20 0.70
C SER A 286 -3.13 16.37 0.17
N VAL A 287 -3.79 16.15 -0.96
CA VAL A 287 -4.88 17.00 -1.46
C VAL A 287 -6.11 16.10 -1.66
N PRO A 288 -7.23 16.38 -0.97
CA PRO A 288 -7.43 17.46 0.01
C PRO A 288 -6.54 17.30 1.24
N GLU A 289 -6.21 18.40 1.87
CA GLU A 289 -5.48 18.41 3.12
C GLU A 289 -6.35 17.80 4.22
N LEU A 290 -5.74 16.95 5.04
CA LEU A 290 -6.41 16.21 6.12
C LEU A 290 -6.04 16.78 7.48
N PRO A 291 -6.94 16.69 8.48
CA PRO A 291 -6.59 16.91 9.86
C PRO A 291 -5.51 15.94 10.34
N THR A 292 -4.88 16.24 11.46
CA THR A 292 -3.86 15.38 12.09
C THR A 292 -4.44 14.02 12.48
N THR A 293 -3.84 12.94 11.97
CA THR A 293 -4.30 11.56 12.22
C THR A 293 -3.24 10.66 12.85
N HIS A 294 -1.98 11.06 12.80
CA HIS A 294 -0.83 10.24 13.23
C HIS A 294 -0.81 9.89 14.73
N ASN A 295 -1.41 10.72 15.57
CA ASN A 295 -1.47 10.56 17.03
C ASN A 295 -2.87 10.20 17.56
N HIS A 296 -3.74 9.69 16.69
CA HIS A 296 -5.10 9.32 17.09
C HIS A 296 -5.08 8.08 18.01
N PRO A 297 -5.86 8.04 19.13
CA PRO A 297 -5.83 6.92 20.09
C PRO A 297 -6.14 5.54 19.49
N MET A 298 -6.89 5.47 18.39
CA MET A 298 -7.15 4.20 17.70
C MET A 298 -5.88 3.50 17.20
N TRP A 299 -4.77 4.19 17.09
CA TRP A 299 -3.50 3.55 16.74
C TRP A 299 -2.97 2.62 17.83
N ASP A 300 -3.33 2.84 19.09
CA ASP A 300 -2.94 1.94 20.19
C ASP A 300 -3.58 0.55 20.00
N ALA A 301 -4.82 0.52 19.53
CA ALA A 301 -5.49 -0.74 19.19
C ALA A 301 -4.85 -1.45 17.99
N TRP A 302 -4.36 -0.69 17.02
CA TRP A 302 -3.59 -1.23 15.90
C TRP A 302 -2.26 -1.83 16.36
N ASP A 303 -1.51 -1.14 17.20
CA ASP A 303 -0.22 -1.62 17.74
C ASP A 303 -0.40 -2.90 18.56
N LEU A 304 -1.45 -2.97 19.37
CA LEU A 304 -1.78 -4.18 20.12
C LEU A 304 -2.09 -5.35 19.18
N ALA A 305 -2.82 -5.13 18.09
CA ALA A 305 -3.11 -6.18 17.12
C ALA A 305 -1.84 -6.67 16.39
N ILE A 306 -0.90 -5.79 16.09
CA ILE A 306 0.42 -6.15 15.56
C ILE A 306 1.19 -7.00 16.59
N ASP A 307 1.31 -6.52 17.81
CA ASP A 307 2.06 -7.19 18.87
C ASP A 307 1.57 -8.64 19.07
N GLN A 308 0.27 -8.82 19.20
CA GLN A 308 -0.32 -10.16 19.33
C GLN A 308 -0.06 -11.03 18.10
N SER A 309 -0.18 -10.49 16.90
CA SER A 309 0.07 -11.25 15.67
C SER A 309 1.53 -11.68 15.56
N LEU A 310 2.46 -10.82 15.96
CA LEU A 310 3.89 -11.13 15.98
C LEU A 310 4.26 -12.10 17.09
N SER A 311 3.59 -12.07 18.24
CA SER A 311 3.82 -13.05 19.32
C SER A 311 3.49 -14.49 18.90
N HIS A 312 2.58 -14.67 17.93
CA HIS A 312 2.25 -15.99 17.38
C HIS A 312 3.12 -16.41 16.17
N LEU A 313 3.88 -15.48 15.60
CA LEU A 313 4.65 -15.73 14.37
C LEU A 313 5.62 -16.90 14.44
N PRO A 314 6.41 -17.14 15.52
CA PRO A 314 7.33 -18.28 15.58
C PRO A 314 6.63 -19.61 15.36
N LYS A 315 5.49 -19.84 16.02
CA LYS A 315 4.69 -21.06 15.86
C LYS A 315 4.16 -21.23 14.44
N LEU A 316 3.69 -20.12 13.84
CA LEU A 316 3.17 -20.13 12.47
C LEU A 316 4.24 -20.46 11.44
N LEU A 317 5.46 -19.96 11.62
CA LEU A 317 6.59 -20.26 10.74
C LEU A 317 7.04 -21.73 10.87
N GLU A 318 7.06 -22.28 12.08
CA GLU A 318 7.35 -23.69 12.29
C GLU A 318 6.31 -24.62 11.64
N GLU A 319 5.03 -24.26 11.73
CA GLU A 319 3.95 -25.02 11.09
C GLU A 319 4.05 -24.96 9.56
N GLN A 320 4.42 -23.81 9.00
CA GLN A 320 4.65 -23.68 7.56
C GLN A 320 5.85 -24.51 7.09
N ALA A 321 6.95 -24.51 7.83
CA ALA A 321 8.12 -25.33 7.52
C ALA A 321 7.75 -26.82 7.50
N LYS A 322 7.03 -27.30 8.53
CA LYS A 322 6.57 -28.69 8.62
C LYS A 322 5.61 -29.08 7.49
N LYS A 323 4.77 -28.15 6.99
CA LYS A 323 3.90 -28.41 5.83
C LYS A 323 4.70 -28.51 4.55
N LYS A 324 5.68 -27.62 4.34
CA LYS A 324 6.54 -27.63 3.16
C LYS A 324 7.34 -28.91 3.06
N ASP A 325 7.92 -29.39 4.17
CA ASP A 325 8.68 -30.63 4.22
C ASP A 325 7.82 -31.88 3.93
N ARG A 326 6.51 -31.83 4.24
CA ARG A 326 5.57 -32.90 3.89
C ARG A 326 5.17 -32.90 2.42
N ASP A 327 5.05 -31.73 1.80
CA ASP A 327 4.68 -31.62 0.39
C ASP A 327 5.88 -31.86 -0.56
N GLU A 328 7.11 -31.68 -0.07
CA GLU A 328 8.36 -31.95 -0.80
C GLU A 328 8.98 -33.34 -0.48
N GLY A 329 8.26 -34.22 0.22
CA GLY A 329 8.69 -35.60 0.49
C GLY A 329 8.94 -36.42 -0.81
N PRO A 330 9.88 -37.38 -0.85
CA PRO A 330 10.36 -37.97 -2.07
C PRO A 330 9.22 -38.62 -2.86
N HIS A 331 9.02 -38.18 -4.08
CA HIS A 331 8.35 -38.94 -5.10
C HIS A 331 9.22 -40.20 -5.35
N GLU A 332 8.83 -41.35 -4.81
CA GLU A 332 9.36 -42.61 -5.26
C GLU A 332 9.03 -42.77 -6.74
N ASP A 333 10.05 -42.72 -7.58
CA ASP A 333 9.98 -43.06 -8.99
C ASP A 333 9.51 -44.49 -9.11
N ALA A 334 8.22 -44.70 -9.33
CA ALA A 334 7.70 -46.00 -9.73
C ALA A 334 8.09 -46.23 -11.19
N GLU A 335 9.16 -47.02 -11.41
CA GLU A 335 9.50 -47.63 -12.70
C GLU A 335 8.26 -48.34 -13.23
N ILE A 336 7.72 -47.83 -14.33
CA ILE A 336 6.69 -48.51 -15.13
C ILE A 336 7.42 -49.53 -16.01
N THR A 337 7.40 -50.78 -15.63
CA THR A 337 7.66 -51.88 -16.55
C THR A 337 6.41 -52.13 -17.39
N ASP A 338 6.58 -51.98 -18.67
CA ASP A 338 5.63 -52.29 -19.75
C ASP A 338 5.53 -53.76 -19.99
N GLU A 339 4.34 -54.38 -19.81
CA GLU A 339 3.94 -55.61 -20.54
C GLU A 339 2.42 -55.84 -20.46
N GLY A 340 1.76 -55.88 -21.63
CA GLY A 340 0.66 -56.81 -21.88
C GLY A 340 -0.77 -56.28 -22.03
N ALA A 341 -1.09 -55.99 -23.26
CA ALA A 341 -2.35 -56.24 -23.99
C ALA A 341 -3.69 -56.55 -23.27
N GLY A 342 -4.70 -55.73 -23.55
CA GLY A 342 -6.03 -56.28 -23.98
C GLY A 342 -7.21 -56.15 -23.04
N LYS A 343 -8.14 -55.36 -23.43
CA LYS A 343 -9.62 -55.49 -23.49
C LYS A 343 -10.43 -54.37 -22.82
N HIS A 344 -11.27 -53.80 -23.66
CA HIS A 344 -12.37 -52.88 -23.35
C HIS A 344 -13.27 -53.34 -22.20
N SER A 345 -13.56 -52.41 -21.27
CA SER A 345 -14.85 -52.34 -20.58
C SER A 345 -14.99 -50.96 -19.90
N ASP A 346 -16.22 -50.42 -19.96
CA ASP A 346 -16.65 -49.08 -19.52
C ASP A 346 -16.22 -48.66 -18.11
N PRO A 347 -15.95 -47.38 -17.88
CA PRO A 347 -15.64 -46.89 -16.54
C PRO A 347 -16.90 -46.59 -15.74
N GLN A 348 -17.29 -47.51 -14.88
CA GLN A 348 -18.14 -47.20 -13.73
C GLN A 348 -17.34 -46.33 -12.75
N THR A 349 -17.87 -45.16 -12.51
CA THR A 349 -17.38 -44.17 -11.51
C THR A 349 -17.40 -44.84 -10.13
N LYS A 350 -16.27 -45.35 -9.68
CA LYS A 350 -16.07 -45.72 -8.28
C LYS A 350 -15.70 -44.47 -7.51
N ALA A 351 -16.60 -44.02 -6.63
CA ALA A 351 -16.32 -43.03 -5.60
C ALA A 351 -15.09 -43.51 -4.79
N ARG A 352 -14.08 -42.62 -4.73
CA ARG A 352 -12.93 -42.77 -3.84
C ARG A 352 -13.47 -42.75 -2.40
N PRO A 353 -13.04 -43.64 -1.51
CA PRO A 353 -13.38 -43.53 -0.10
C PRO A 353 -12.84 -42.19 0.42
N GLU A 354 -13.68 -41.40 1.01
CA GLU A 354 -13.25 -40.23 1.79
C GLU A 354 -12.39 -40.73 2.94
N GLU A 355 -11.07 -40.52 2.85
CA GLU A 355 -10.23 -40.61 4.03
C GLU A 355 -10.75 -39.59 5.04
N PRO A 356 -10.94 -40.01 6.33
CA PRO A 356 -11.35 -39.06 7.35
C PRO A 356 -10.26 -37.97 7.42
N LEU A 357 -10.61 -36.77 7.04
CA LEU A 357 -9.81 -35.56 7.27
C LEU A 357 -9.44 -35.59 8.75
N LEU A 358 -8.16 -35.88 9.04
CA LEU A 358 -7.59 -35.67 10.35
C LEU A 358 -7.90 -34.22 10.70
N PRO A 359 -8.41 -33.92 11.91
CA PRO A 359 -8.70 -32.53 12.28
C PRO A 359 -7.37 -31.79 12.16
N VAL A 360 -7.27 -30.95 11.11
CA VAL A 360 -6.27 -29.91 11.06
C VAL A 360 -6.48 -29.15 12.34
N SER A 361 -5.50 -29.17 13.26
CA SER A 361 -5.54 -28.35 14.44
C SER A 361 -5.45 -26.92 13.95
N VAL A 362 -6.61 -26.37 13.65
CA VAL A 362 -6.77 -24.94 13.39
C VAL A 362 -6.23 -24.29 14.64
N PRO A 363 -5.19 -23.45 14.57
CA PRO A 363 -4.77 -22.65 15.71
C PRO A 363 -6.03 -22.04 16.30
N ASN A 364 -6.20 -22.12 17.61
CA ASN A 364 -7.45 -21.77 18.25
C ASN A 364 -7.69 -20.24 18.11
N TYR A 365 -8.12 -19.82 16.92
CA TYR A 365 -8.41 -18.44 16.60
C TYR A 365 -9.46 -17.85 17.51
N SER A 366 -10.27 -18.70 18.19
CA SER A 366 -11.27 -18.23 19.14
C SER A 366 -10.63 -17.54 20.34
N THR A 367 -9.54 -18.07 20.88
CA THR A 367 -8.79 -17.41 21.97
C THR A 367 -8.14 -16.13 21.53
N PHE A 368 -7.57 -16.10 20.34
CA PHE A 368 -7.01 -14.87 19.76
C PHE A 368 -8.09 -13.78 19.56
N PHE A 369 -9.25 -14.14 19.06
CA PHE A 369 -10.37 -13.21 18.91
C PHE A 369 -10.91 -12.73 20.25
N GLU A 370 -11.01 -13.63 21.25
CA GLU A 370 -11.43 -13.28 22.61
C GLU A 370 -10.47 -12.32 23.29
N GLU A 371 -9.17 -12.55 23.14
CA GLU A 371 -8.12 -11.66 23.66
C GLU A 371 -8.18 -10.27 23.00
N GLN A 372 -8.37 -10.22 21.67
CA GLN A 372 -8.55 -8.95 20.96
C GLN A 372 -9.82 -8.22 21.39
N LEU A 373 -10.91 -8.96 21.59
CA LEU A 373 -12.16 -8.39 22.07
C LEU A 373 -11.99 -7.80 23.46
N THR A 374 -11.34 -8.53 24.37
CA THR A 374 -11.06 -8.09 25.73
C THR A 374 -10.16 -6.84 25.75
N ALA A 375 -9.13 -6.80 24.90
CA ALA A 375 -8.28 -5.63 24.75
C ALA A 375 -9.06 -4.40 24.24
N PHE A 376 -9.98 -4.60 23.32
CA PHE A 376 -10.87 -3.56 22.82
C PHE A 376 -11.87 -3.08 23.86
N GLU A 377 -12.42 -3.99 24.68
CA GLU A 377 -13.30 -3.65 25.79
C GLU A 377 -12.57 -2.81 26.85
N ILE A 378 -11.34 -3.19 27.22
CA ILE A 378 -10.49 -2.42 28.15
C ILE A 378 -10.22 -1.03 27.57
N TRP A 379 -9.90 -0.93 26.27
CA TRP A 379 -9.68 0.35 25.61
C TRP A 379 -10.94 1.23 25.57
N LEU A 380 -12.11 0.64 25.31
CA LEU A 380 -13.39 1.35 25.33
C LEU A 380 -13.72 1.86 26.74
N ASP A 381 -13.47 1.07 27.78
CA ASP A 381 -13.66 1.49 29.16
C ASP A 381 -12.72 2.63 29.54
N THR A 382 -11.47 2.58 29.07
CA THR A 382 -10.48 3.62 29.32
C THR A 382 -10.82 4.91 28.57
N SER A 383 -11.36 4.82 27.34
CA SER A 383 -11.75 5.97 26.52
C SER A 383 -13.12 6.52 26.88
N ALA A 384 -13.96 5.76 27.59
CA ALA A 384 -15.27 6.22 28.09
C ALA A 384 -15.16 7.35 29.12
N LEU A 385 -13.96 7.61 29.64
CA LEU A 385 -13.65 8.78 30.47
C LEU A 385 -13.58 10.09 29.64
N THR A 386 -13.49 10.02 28.32
CA THR A 386 -13.57 11.16 27.42
C THR A 386 -14.93 11.20 26.73
N ARG A 387 -15.66 12.31 26.86
CA ARG A 387 -17.07 12.52 26.43
C ARG A 387 -17.39 12.25 24.94
N GLU A 388 -16.41 11.82 24.12
CA GLU A 388 -16.55 11.60 22.67
C GLU A 388 -16.69 10.12 22.25
N ALA A 389 -16.60 9.19 23.19
CA ALA A 389 -16.60 7.76 22.94
C ALA A 389 -17.91 7.13 22.39
N PRO A 390 -19.13 7.62 22.66
CA PRO A 390 -20.36 6.89 22.35
C PRO A 390 -20.67 6.72 20.85
N LEU A 391 -20.13 7.60 19.99
CA LEU A 391 -20.42 7.58 18.54
C LEU A 391 -19.56 6.58 17.74
N GLN A 392 -18.50 6.06 18.34
CA GLN A 392 -17.56 5.12 17.68
C GLN A 392 -17.91 3.64 17.95
N LEU A 393 -18.67 3.38 19.02
CA LEU A 393 -19.04 2.05 19.47
C LEU A 393 -19.70 1.15 18.41
N PRO A 394 -20.66 1.61 17.60
CA PRO A 394 -21.39 0.73 16.68
C PRO A 394 -20.53 0.13 15.58
N ILE A 395 -19.54 0.88 15.08
CA ILE A 395 -18.70 0.45 13.95
C ILE A 395 -17.69 -0.61 14.39
N VAL A 396 -17.08 -0.40 15.54
CA VAL A 396 -16.10 -1.33 16.13
C VAL A 396 -16.78 -2.63 16.55
N LEU A 397 -17.92 -2.57 17.20
CA LEU A 397 -18.69 -3.75 17.60
C LEU A 397 -19.26 -4.54 16.42
N GLN A 398 -19.62 -3.89 15.30
CA GLN A 398 -20.02 -4.60 14.08
C GLN A 398 -18.92 -5.44 13.47
N VAL A 399 -17.66 -5.02 13.56
CA VAL A 399 -16.51 -5.78 13.05
C VAL A 399 -16.28 -7.06 13.86
N PHE A 400 -16.51 -7.02 15.17
CA PHE A 400 -16.24 -8.13 16.08
C PHE A 400 -17.46 -9.02 16.39
N ARG A 401 -18.69 -8.56 16.14
CA ARG A 401 -19.91 -9.33 16.40
C ARG A 401 -20.41 -10.20 15.24
N THR A 402 -19.85 -10.09 14.05
CA THR A 402 -20.19 -11.03 12.97
C THR A 402 -19.43 -12.33 13.21
N PRO A 403 -20.11 -13.42 13.61
CA PRO A 403 -19.47 -14.73 13.72
C PRO A 403 -18.92 -15.11 12.33
N PRO A 404 -17.82 -15.84 12.25
CA PRO A 404 -17.37 -16.40 11.00
C PRO A 404 -18.42 -17.41 10.51
N TYR A 405 -18.98 -17.18 9.32
CA TYR A 405 -19.72 -18.18 8.57
C TYR A 405 -18.76 -19.07 7.83
#